data_ed1d33e05fe9b1429184f689b450ede6
#
_entry.id   ed1d33e05fe9b1429184f689b450ede6
#
_cell.length_a   1.000
_cell.length_b   1.000
_cell.length_c   1.000
_cell.angle_alpha   90.00
_cell.angle_beta   90.00
_cell.angle_gamma   90.00
#
_symmetry.space_group_name_H-M   'P 1'
#
loop_
_entity.id
_entity.type
_entity.pdbx_description
1 polymer ?
#
loop_
_entity_poly.entity_id
_entity_poly.type
_entity_poly.pdbx_seq_one_letter_code
_entity_poly.pdbx_strand_id
1 'polypeptide(L)'
;MAAQQAGETVLKAGTKASDVWHAVNQPIADAGLAANFAHHAGHGIGLAHPEPPILVPQGDDVLLAGDVITLEPGLYVEGIGGIRIEHNYLITETGYERLSNHVISLT
;
A
#
# COMPACT_ATOMS: atom_id res chain seq x y z
N MET A 1 11.27 -0.11 -2.35
CA MET A 1 11.09 1.16 -1.61
C MET A 1 10.43 2.24 -2.44
N ALA A 2 10.68 2.33 -3.75
CA ALA A 2 9.99 3.29 -4.61
C ALA A 2 8.47 3.10 -4.62
N ALA A 3 8.00 1.84 -4.58
CA ALA A 3 6.57 1.54 -4.54
C ALA A 3 5.91 2.06 -3.26
N GLN A 4 6.58 1.89 -2.11
CA GLN A 4 6.11 2.40 -0.83
C GLN A 4 5.99 3.92 -0.88
N GLN A 5 7.02 4.60 -1.35
CA GLN A 5 7.05 6.06 -1.46
C GLN A 5 5.98 6.57 -2.43
N ALA A 6 5.82 5.89 -3.58
CA ALA A 6 4.80 6.27 -4.55
C ALA A 6 3.39 6.16 -3.97
N GLY A 7 3.12 5.10 -3.20
CA GLY A 7 1.83 4.96 -2.51
C GLY A 7 1.60 6.08 -1.51
N GLU A 8 2.64 6.45 -0.75
CA GLU A 8 2.53 7.52 0.24
C GLU A 8 2.09 8.85 -0.37
N THR A 9 2.50 9.15 -1.61
CA THR A 9 2.19 10.45 -2.23
C THR A 9 0.70 10.68 -2.46
N VAL A 10 -0.11 9.64 -2.47
CA VAL A 10 -1.56 9.74 -2.73
C VAL A 10 -2.42 9.47 -1.50
N LEU A 11 -1.82 9.22 -0.34
CA LEU A 11 -2.57 8.92 0.89
C LEU A 11 -3.20 10.19 1.47
N LYS A 12 -4.52 10.31 1.33
CA LYS A 12 -5.32 11.34 1.99
C LYS A 12 -6.79 10.96 1.89
N ALA A 13 -7.61 11.59 2.71
CA ALA A 13 -9.05 11.40 2.64
C ALA A 13 -9.58 11.75 1.24
N GLY A 14 -10.47 10.95 0.73
CA GLY A 14 -11.07 11.11 -0.59
C GLY A 14 -10.37 10.37 -1.71
N THR A 15 -9.16 9.85 -1.49
CA THR A 15 -8.45 9.05 -2.50
C THR A 15 -9.11 7.68 -2.61
N LYS A 16 -9.32 7.21 -3.83
CA LYS A 16 -9.83 5.86 -4.06
C LYS A 16 -8.77 4.83 -3.71
N ALA A 17 -9.19 3.75 -3.08
CA ALA A 17 -8.28 2.64 -2.74
C ALA A 17 -7.60 2.07 -3.99
N SER A 18 -8.31 1.99 -5.11
CA SER A 18 -7.73 1.54 -6.38
C SER A 18 -6.63 2.47 -6.87
N ASP A 19 -6.74 3.78 -6.66
CA ASP A 19 -5.71 4.73 -7.06
C ASP A 19 -4.44 4.55 -6.23
N VAL A 20 -4.57 4.20 -4.95
CA VAL A 20 -3.42 3.86 -4.11
C VAL A 20 -2.72 2.61 -4.65
N TRP A 21 -3.49 1.58 -5.01
CA TRP A 21 -2.93 0.37 -5.59
C TRP A 21 -2.15 0.69 -6.87
N HIS A 22 -2.73 1.50 -7.76
CA HIS A 22 -2.07 1.85 -9.02
C HIS A 22 -0.80 2.69 -8.80
N ALA A 23 -0.81 3.59 -7.82
CA ALA A 23 0.38 4.38 -7.47
C ALA A 23 1.51 3.48 -6.98
N VAL A 24 1.20 2.50 -6.13
CA VAL A 24 2.18 1.52 -5.64
C VAL A 24 2.70 0.65 -6.78
N ASN A 25 1.81 0.22 -7.67
CA ASN A 25 2.17 -0.65 -8.78
C ASN A 25 3.04 0.04 -9.84
N GLN A 26 2.93 1.35 -10.01
CA GLN A 26 3.59 2.06 -11.10
C GLN A 26 5.11 1.84 -11.13
N PRO A 27 5.86 2.06 -10.02
CA PRO A 27 7.30 1.78 -10.04
C PRO A 27 7.62 0.30 -10.28
N ILE A 28 6.75 -0.61 -9.82
CA ILE A 28 6.91 -2.04 -10.02
C ILE A 28 6.73 -2.38 -11.51
N ALA A 29 5.72 -1.81 -12.15
CA ALA A 29 5.47 -1.98 -13.58
C ALA A 29 6.61 -1.37 -14.41
N ASP A 30 7.11 -0.20 -14.03
CA ASP A 30 8.21 0.47 -14.72
C ASP A 30 9.49 -0.37 -14.67
N ALA A 31 9.67 -1.17 -13.62
CA ALA A 31 10.81 -2.08 -13.49
C ALA A 31 10.56 -3.43 -14.20
N GLY A 32 9.41 -3.61 -14.86
CA GLY A 32 9.06 -4.86 -15.54
C GLY A 32 8.61 -5.98 -14.62
N LEU A 33 8.22 -5.67 -13.40
CA LEU A 33 7.90 -6.67 -12.36
C LEU A 33 6.41 -6.72 -11.99
N ALA A 34 5.53 -6.11 -12.78
CA ALA A 34 4.10 -6.05 -12.46
C ALA A 34 3.48 -7.44 -12.25
N ALA A 35 3.91 -8.44 -13.01
CA ALA A 35 3.42 -9.81 -12.88
C ALA A 35 3.79 -10.46 -11.53
N ASN A 36 4.77 -9.90 -10.82
CA ASN A 36 5.23 -10.42 -9.54
C ASN A 36 4.52 -9.76 -8.35
N PHE A 37 3.72 -8.72 -8.57
CA PHE A 37 2.92 -8.05 -7.55
C PHE A 37 1.51 -8.66 -7.56
N ALA A 38 1.34 -9.75 -6.80
CA ALA A 38 0.16 -10.61 -6.91
C ALA A 38 -0.87 -10.43 -5.79
N HIS A 39 -0.75 -9.38 -4.97
CA HIS A 39 -1.67 -9.17 -3.84
C HIS A 39 -2.12 -7.71 -3.76
N HIS A 40 -3.03 -7.43 -2.82
CA HIS A 40 -3.44 -6.07 -2.52
C HIS A 40 -2.23 -5.25 -2.02
N ALA A 41 -2.31 -3.93 -2.16
CA ALA A 41 -1.25 -3.04 -1.68
C ALA A 41 -1.36 -2.75 -0.17
N GLY A 42 -2.48 -3.07 0.44
CA GLY A 42 -2.71 -2.88 1.86
C GLY A 42 -4.20 -2.95 2.20
N HIS A 43 -4.53 -2.64 3.44
CA HIS A 43 -5.91 -2.72 3.94
C HIS A 43 -6.08 -1.87 5.18
N GLY A 44 -7.34 -1.66 5.59
CA GLY A 44 -7.68 -1.04 6.85
C GLY A 44 -7.29 -1.92 8.04
N ILE A 45 -7.08 -1.31 9.18
CA ILE A 45 -6.80 -2.00 10.43
C ILE A 45 -7.96 -1.74 11.39
N GLY A 46 -8.53 -2.80 11.95
CA GLY A 46 -9.62 -2.72 12.90
C GLY A 46 -9.94 -4.09 13.48
N LEU A 47 -11.21 -4.34 13.81
CA LEU A 47 -11.64 -5.58 14.44
C LEU A 47 -11.67 -6.77 13.48
N ALA A 48 -11.89 -6.51 12.19
CA ALA A 48 -11.85 -7.53 11.14
C ALA A 48 -10.51 -7.50 10.42
N HIS A 49 -10.07 -8.64 9.88
CA HIS A 49 -8.84 -8.72 9.13
C HIS A 49 -9.04 -9.57 7.87
N PRO A 50 -8.82 -9.05 6.67
CA PRO A 50 -8.58 -7.63 6.39
C PRO A 50 -9.86 -6.80 6.54
N GLU A 51 -9.71 -5.50 6.75
CA GLU A 51 -10.80 -4.57 6.92
C GLU A 51 -10.73 -3.48 5.85
N PRO A 52 -11.88 -3.00 5.33
CA PRO A 52 -11.85 -1.89 4.37
C PRO A 52 -11.22 -0.63 4.99
N PRO A 53 -10.60 0.23 4.17
CA PRO A 53 -10.51 0.11 2.70
C PRO A 53 -9.53 -0.97 2.26
N ILE A 54 -9.87 -1.70 1.21
CA ILE A 54 -8.99 -2.72 0.63
C ILE A 54 -8.33 -2.13 -0.61
N LEU A 55 -7.00 -2.10 -0.62
CA LEU A 55 -6.22 -1.44 -1.69
C LEU A 55 -5.97 -2.44 -2.82
N VAL A 56 -6.92 -2.54 -3.73
CA VAL A 56 -6.88 -3.43 -4.89
C VAL A 56 -7.16 -2.64 -6.16
N PRO A 57 -6.73 -3.15 -7.36
CA PRO A 57 -6.81 -2.36 -8.59
C PRO A 57 -8.22 -2.04 -9.05
N GLN A 58 -9.23 -2.76 -8.60
CA GLN A 58 -10.62 -2.59 -8.99
C GLN A 58 -11.52 -2.30 -7.78
N GLY A 59 -10.93 -1.86 -6.66
CA GLY A 59 -11.68 -1.60 -5.44
C GLY A 59 -12.46 -0.29 -5.51
N ASP A 60 -13.64 -0.29 -4.90
CA ASP A 60 -14.53 0.87 -4.83
C ASP A 60 -14.39 1.66 -3.54
N ASP A 61 -13.57 1.17 -2.61
CA ASP A 61 -13.38 1.85 -1.32
C ASP A 61 -12.68 3.19 -1.51
N VAL A 62 -13.02 4.14 -0.64
CA VAL A 62 -12.42 5.47 -0.59
C VAL A 62 -11.81 5.66 0.79
N LEU A 63 -10.61 6.24 0.83
CA LEU A 63 -9.95 6.56 2.10
C LEU A 63 -10.72 7.67 2.81
N LEU A 64 -10.94 7.51 4.10
CA LEU A 64 -11.61 8.51 4.94
C LEU A 64 -10.64 8.99 6.02
N ALA A 65 -10.76 10.26 6.39
CA ALA A 65 -10.00 10.80 7.51
C ALA A 65 -10.31 9.97 8.77
N GLY A 66 -9.25 9.57 9.48
CA GLY A 66 -9.36 8.69 10.64
C GLY A 66 -9.12 7.22 10.35
N ASP A 67 -9.11 6.80 9.07
CA ASP A 67 -8.75 5.43 8.72
C ASP A 67 -7.30 5.14 9.09
N VAL A 68 -7.06 3.96 9.64
CA VAL A 68 -5.71 3.42 9.83
C VAL A 68 -5.54 2.29 8.83
N ILE A 69 -4.53 2.40 7.98
CA ILE A 69 -4.31 1.42 6.91
C ILE A 69 -2.88 0.90 6.94
N THR A 70 -2.68 -0.25 6.32
CA THR A 70 -1.33 -0.73 5.98
C THR A 70 -1.04 -0.36 4.52
N LEU A 71 0.24 -0.19 4.22
CA LEU A 71 0.75 -0.13 2.86
C LEU A 71 1.88 -1.13 2.80
N GLU A 72 1.69 -2.22 2.05
CA GLU A 72 2.55 -3.41 2.15
C GLU A 72 2.86 -4.03 0.79
N PRO A 73 3.51 -3.27 -0.12
CA PRO A 73 3.89 -3.84 -1.41
C PRO A 73 4.87 -5.01 -1.23
N GLY A 74 4.68 -6.05 -2.02
CA GLY A 74 5.55 -7.21 -1.99
C GLY A 74 5.70 -7.79 -3.39
N LEU A 75 6.86 -8.38 -3.63
CA LEU A 75 7.18 -9.05 -4.88
C LEU A 75 7.57 -10.49 -4.59
N TYR A 76 7.04 -11.41 -5.39
CA TYR A 76 7.30 -12.84 -5.24
C TYR A 76 7.78 -13.38 -6.57
N VAL A 77 9.01 -13.91 -6.59
CA VAL A 77 9.61 -14.50 -7.78
C VAL A 77 9.80 -15.99 -7.53
N GLU A 78 9.16 -16.80 -8.36
CA GLU A 78 9.23 -18.25 -8.24
C GLU A 78 10.68 -18.73 -8.30
N GLY A 79 11.06 -19.61 -7.37
CA GLY A 79 12.39 -20.17 -7.28
C GLY A 79 13.44 -19.27 -6.63
N ILE A 80 13.12 -18.00 -6.39
CA ILE A 80 14.06 -17.05 -5.78
C ILE A 80 13.58 -16.63 -4.37
N GLY A 81 12.28 -16.43 -4.21
CA GLY A 81 11.71 -16.01 -2.94
C GLY A 81 10.86 -14.75 -3.08
N GLY A 82 10.52 -14.15 -1.96
CA GLY A 82 9.69 -12.97 -1.92
C GLY A 82 10.19 -11.95 -0.91
N ILE A 83 9.76 -10.71 -1.08
CA ILE A 83 10.01 -9.64 -0.14
C ILE A 83 8.76 -8.77 -0.02
N ARG A 84 8.43 -8.36 1.22
CA ARG A 84 7.33 -7.45 1.49
C ARG A 84 7.77 -6.41 2.51
N ILE A 85 7.39 -5.17 2.26
CA ILE A 85 7.70 -4.02 3.11
C ILE A 85 6.37 -3.47 3.61
N GLU A 86 6.25 -3.21 4.90
CA GLU A 86 5.00 -2.74 5.49
C GLU A 86 5.21 -1.55 6.42
N HIS A 87 4.35 -0.55 6.29
CA HIS A 87 4.18 0.53 7.25
C HIS A 87 2.68 0.75 7.49
N ASN A 88 2.37 1.31 8.64
CA ASN A 88 1.00 1.68 9.03
C ASN A 88 0.84 3.20 8.98
N TYR A 89 -0.35 3.65 8.55
CA TYR A 89 -0.63 5.06 8.33
C TYR A 89 -1.99 5.45 8.90
N LEU A 90 -2.05 6.65 9.49
CA LEU A 90 -3.30 7.30 9.81
C LEU A 90 -3.63 8.26 8.66
N ILE A 91 -4.80 8.12 8.07
CA ILE A 91 -5.25 8.99 6.99
C ILE A 91 -5.84 10.27 7.57
N THR A 92 -5.39 11.41 7.05
CA THR A 92 -5.89 12.73 7.44
C THR A 92 -6.58 13.40 6.26
N GLU A 93 -7.24 14.54 6.49
CA GLU A 93 -7.93 15.25 5.42
C GLU A 93 -6.99 15.77 4.34
N THR A 94 -5.75 16.07 4.70
CA THR A 94 -4.78 16.67 3.78
C THR A 94 -3.60 15.76 3.44
N GLY A 95 -3.55 14.56 4.02
CA GLY A 95 -2.43 13.65 3.79
C GLY A 95 -2.47 12.45 4.73
N TYR A 96 -1.35 12.15 5.34
CA TYR A 96 -1.21 11.00 6.22
C TYR A 96 -0.21 11.24 7.31
N GLU A 97 -0.27 10.42 8.35
CA GLU A 97 0.74 10.33 9.39
C GLU A 97 1.22 8.88 9.46
N ARG A 98 2.52 8.66 9.30
CA ARG A 98 3.08 7.31 9.41
C ARG A 98 3.22 6.94 10.87
N LEU A 99 2.61 5.80 11.26
CA LEU A 99 2.58 5.36 12.64
C LEU A 99 3.74 4.44 13.00
N SER A 100 4.27 3.69 12.01
CA SER A 100 5.41 2.80 12.23
C SER A 100 6.72 3.52 11.94
N ASN A 101 7.72 3.33 12.79
CA ASN A 101 8.99 4.06 12.75
C ASN A 101 10.21 3.19 12.45
N HIS A 102 10.01 1.93 12.10
CA HIS A 102 11.14 1.06 11.80
C HIS A 102 11.83 1.48 10.51
N VAL A 103 13.13 1.22 10.44
CA VAL A 103 13.91 1.48 9.24
C VAL A 103 13.70 0.31 8.27
N ILE A 104 13.35 0.65 7.02
CA ILE A 104 13.24 -0.35 5.96
C ILE A 104 14.58 -0.43 5.26
N SER A 105 15.23 -1.60 5.35
CA SER A 105 16.53 -1.84 4.73
C SER A 105 16.58 -3.25 4.16
N LEU A 106 17.17 -3.38 2.99
CA LEU A 106 17.36 -4.68 2.31
C LEU A 106 18.79 -5.20 2.45
N THR A 107 19.59 -4.52 3.22
CA THR A 107 21.00 -4.93 3.42
C THR A 107 21.29 -5.23 4.87
#